data_330a0f0c36dfcbfcd1e17cc5ba06b4e2
#
_entry.id   330a0f0c36dfcbfcd1e17cc5ba06b4e2
#
_cell.length_a   1.000
_cell.length_b   1.000
_cell.length_c   1.000
_cell.angle_alpha   90.00
_cell.angle_beta   90.00
_cell.angle_gamma   90.00
#
_symmetry.space_group_name_H-M   'P 1'
#
loop_
_entity.id
_entity.type
_entity.pdbx_description
1 polymer ?
#
loop_
_entity_poly.entity_id
_entity_poly.type
_entity_poly.pdbx_seq_one_letter_code
_entity_poly.pdbx_strand_id
1 'polypeptide(L)'
;MKALAIANYLGEKKVLPDLETLIRNENIDLVFFAGGIVSGNDRVKEFEAAEQEKRMPDYQKIQETEKDDLAQYEAFFKTLGEIKIPVYYIPGKYDAPVARYLREAYNYEIVYPQIRNVHKSFSLYRNHYIVTGFGGEISEKKREEDFVLRYPRWEVEYHLKIIRDLKPMELVMMFYTPPYGGKLDLVGNQHIGSQVVEDFIKTYDPTWSVVGTGAQPGEEIIGTTHVINPGSLKDGQYAVIQLRKREVRFGTL
;
A
#
# COMPACT_ATOMS: atom_id res chain seq x y z
N MET A 1 11.67 -15.93 9.86
CA MET A 1 10.71 -14.84 9.99
C MET A 1 10.04 -14.66 8.64
N LYS A 2 8.71 -14.90 8.61
CA LYS A 2 7.89 -14.83 7.40
C LYS A 2 7.02 -13.58 7.44
N ALA A 3 7.07 -12.75 6.41
CA ALA A 3 6.15 -11.65 6.18
C ALA A 3 5.18 -12.00 5.05
N LEU A 4 3.94 -11.59 5.17
CA LEU A 4 2.96 -11.64 4.10
C LEU A 4 2.88 -10.25 3.46
N ALA A 5 3.13 -10.16 2.15
CA ALA A 5 2.89 -8.96 1.37
C ALA A 5 1.56 -9.11 0.62
N ILE A 6 0.71 -8.10 0.74
CA ILE A 6 -0.60 -8.00 0.08
C ILE A 6 -0.88 -6.55 -0.32
N ALA A 7 -1.72 -6.35 -1.33
CA ALA A 7 -2.19 -5.04 -1.77
C ALA A 7 -3.56 -5.17 -2.46
N ASN A 8 -4.26 -4.06 -2.64
CA ASN A 8 -5.49 -4.00 -3.44
C ASN A 8 -6.59 -4.99 -2.97
N TYR A 9 -6.98 -4.86 -1.70
CA TYR A 9 -8.17 -5.53 -1.16
C TYR A 9 -9.44 -5.02 -1.83
N LEU A 10 -9.53 -3.71 -2.07
CA LEU A 10 -10.59 -3.01 -2.81
C LEU A 10 -12.02 -3.39 -2.37
N GLY A 11 -12.19 -3.67 -1.07
CA GLY A 11 -13.49 -4.01 -0.50
C GLY A 11 -13.99 -5.43 -0.77
N GLU A 12 -13.18 -6.33 -1.35
CA GLU A 12 -13.57 -7.71 -1.64
C GLU A 12 -13.58 -8.58 -0.37
N LYS A 13 -14.71 -8.56 0.33
CA LYS A 13 -14.86 -9.23 1.64
C LYS A 13 -14.68 -10.75 1.58
N LYS A 14 -14.91 -11.36 0.41
CA LYS A 14 -14.86 -12.82 0.26
C LYS A 14 -13.46 -13.39 0.47
N VAL A 15 -12.41 -12.59 0.23
CA VAL A 15 -11.01 -13.05 0.40
C VAL A 15 -10.55 -13.05 1.86
N LEU A 16 -11.25 -12.36 2.76
CA LEU A 16 -10.80 -12.19 4.14
C LEU A 16 -10.73 -13.49 4.97
N PRO A 17 -11.71 -14.41 4.90
CA PRO A 17 -11.62 -15.70 5.60
C PRO A 17 -10.44 -16.57 5.13
N ASP A 18 -10.19 -16.58 3.82
CA ASP A 18 -9.08 -17.34 3.24
C ASP A 18 -7.73 -16.71 3.59
N LEU A 19 -7.65 -15.38 3.62
CA LEU A 19 -6.49 -14.64 4.09
C LEU A 19 -6.17 -14.96 5.56
N GLU A 20 -7.17 -14.99 6.44
CA GLU A 20 -6.99 -15.36 7.85
C GLU A 20 -6.46 -16.80 7.98
N THR A 21 -7.02 -17.71 7.21
CA THR A 21 -6.62 -19.13 7.15
C THR A 21 -5.17 -19.25 6.66
N LEU A 22 -4.79 -18.54 5.61
CA LEU A 22 -3.42 -18.49 5.09
C LEU A 22 -2.42 -18.02 6.15
N ILE A 23 -2.74 -16.91 6.83
CA ILE A 23 -1.86 -16.32 7.85
C ILE A 23 -1.59 -17.34 8.97
N ARG A 24 -2.62 -18.05 9.43
CA ARG A 24 -2.50 -19.08 10.47
C ARG A 24 -1.71 -20.31 9.99
N ASN A 25 -2.05 -20.85 8.83
CA ASN A 25 -1.44 -22.08 8.30
C ASN A 25 0.03 -21.90 7.93
N GLU A 26 0.40 -20.76 7.35
CA GLU A 26 1.76 -20.44 6.97
C GLU A 26 2.64 -19.95 8.15
N ASN A 27 2.06 -19.75 9.34
CA ASN A 27 2.72 -19.16 10.50
C ASN A 27 3.40 -17.83 10.13
N ILE A 28 2.59 -16.89 9.61
CA ILE A 28 3.06 -15.54 9.25
C ILE A 28 3.37 -14.74 10.51
N ASP A 29 4.53 -14.12 10.55
CA ASP A 29 4.99 -13.29 11.69
C ASP A 29 4.46 -11.84 11.62
N LEU A 30 4.27 -11.30 10.40
CA LEU A 30 3.79 -9.93 10.17
C LEU A 30 3.21 -9.76 8.76
N VAL A 31 2.44 -8.68 8.57
CA VAL A 31 1.83 -8.34 7.26
C VAL A 31 2.33 -6.97 6.79
N PHE A 32 2.65 -6.86 5.50
CA PHE A 32 2.83 -5.62 4.75
C PHE A 32 1.65 -5.44 3.79
N PHE A 33 0.87 -4.39 3.99
CA PHE A 33 -0.23 -4.04 3.10
C PHE A 33 0.10 -2.76 2.32
N ALA A 34 0.36 -2.90 1.03
CA ALA A 34 0.85 -1.82 0.17
C ALA A 34 -0.27 -0.98 -0.48
N GLY A 35 -1.42 -0.85 0.18
CA GLY A 35 -2.50 0.07 -0.19
C GLY A 35 -3.64 -0.54 -0.99
N GLY A 36 -4.73 0.23 -1.11
CA GLY A 36 -5.95 -0.19 -1.80
C GLY A 36 -6.94 -0.91 -0.88
N ILE A 37 -7.39 -0.25 0.20
CA ILE A 37 -8.39 -0.79 1.13
C ILE A 37 -9.78 -0.70 0.52
N VAL A 38 -10.15 0.50 -0.01
CA VAL A 38 -11.46 0.71 -0.59
C VAL A 38 -11.43 0.73 -2.12
N SER A 39 -12.54 0.37 -2.74
CA SER A 39 -12.69 0.38 -4.21
C SER A 39 -12.88 1.78 -4.79
N GLY A 40 -13.47 2.68 -4.02
CA GLY A 40 -13.78 4.06 -4.44
C GLY A 40 -14.86 4.18 -5.52
N ASN A 41 -15.21 3.10 -6.20
CA ASN A 41 -16.32 2.95 -7.19
C ASN A 41 -16.72 4.25 -7.93
N ASP A 42 -17.95 4.75 -7.67
CA ASP A 42 -18.52 5.86 -8.43
C ASP A 42 -17.81 7.21 -8.20
N ARG A 43 -17.16 7.40 -7.04
CA ARG A 43 -16.33 8.57 -6.77
C ARG A 43 -15.13 8.64 -7.71
N VAL A 44 -14.47 7.50 -7.95
CA VAL A 44 -13.31 7.43 -8.87
C VAL A 44 -13.75 7.66 -10.31
N LYS A 45 -14.86 7.04 -10.73
CA LYS A 45 -15.41 7.24 -12.07
C LYS A 45 -15.74 8.71 -12.32
N GLU A 46 -16.37 9.36 -11.34
CA GLU A 46 -16.68 10.79 -11.42
C GLU A 46 -15.42 11.64 -11.58
N PHE A 47 -14.37 11.33 -10.79
CA PHE A 47 -13.12 12.07 -10.89
C PHE A 47 -12.46 11.90 -12.26
N GLU A 48 -12.40 10.67 -12.77
CA GLU A 48 -11.80 10.38 -14.08
C GLU A 48 -12.58 11.03 -15.22
N ALA A 49 -13.93 11.01 -15.15
CA ALA A 49 -14.78 11.71 -16.12
C ALA A 49 -14.55 13.22 -16.06
N ALA A 50 -14.49 13.80 -14.86
CA ALA A 50 -14.25 15.23 -14.68
C ALA A 50 -12.87 15.67 -15.21
N GLU A 51 -11.81 14.85 -15.00
CA GLU A 51 -10.47 15.11 -15.59
C GLU A 51 -10.52 15.10 -17.13
N GLN A 52 -11.22 14.12 -17.72
CA GLN A 52 -11.35 14.00 -19.18
C GLN A 52 -12.14 15.17 -19.79
N GLU A 53 -13.25 15.55 -19.15
CA GLU A 53 -14.13 16.64 -19.55
C GLU A 53 -13.60 18.03 -19.16
N LYS A 54 -12.50 18.11 -18.41
CA LYS A 54 -11.88 19.36 -17.88
C LYS A 54 -12.87 20.21 -17.08
N ARG A 55 -13.72 19.57 -16.28
CA ARG A 55 -14.67 20.20 -15.36
C ARG A 55 -14.31 19.91 -13.90
N MET A 56 -14.99 20.59 -12.99
CA MET A 56 -14.93 20.24 -11.57
C MET A 56 -15.69 18.93 -11.30
N PRO A 57 -15.14 18.04 -10.46
CA PRO A 57 -15.85 16.85 -10.02
C PRO A 57 -17.07 17.20 -9.15
N ASP A 58 -18.08 16.32 -9.16
CA ASP A 58 -19.24 16.43 -8.29
C ASP A 58 -18.91 15.91 -6.87
N TYR A 59 -18.79 16.82 -5.92
CA TYR A 59 -18.46 16.49 -4.53
C TYR A 59 -19.54 15.68 -3.78
N GLN A 60 -20.78 15.63 -4.28
CA GLN A 60 -21.82 14.77 -3.70
C GLN A 60 -21.43 13.29 -3.79
N LYS A 61 -20.69 12.90 -4.82
CA LYS A 61 -20.17 11.54 -5.01
C LYS A 61 -19.30 11.04 -3.85
N ILE A 62 -18.61 11.93 -3.16
CA ILE A 62 -17.84 11.57 -1.96
C ILE A 62 -18.77 11.11 -0.84
N GLN A 63 -19.88 11.83 -0.63
CA GLN A 63 -20.86 11.49 0.40
C GLN A 63 -21.62 10.21 0.07
N GLU A 64 -22.02 10.01 -1.19
CA GLU A 64 -22.72 8.82 -1.65
C GLU A 64 -21.92 7.53 -1.40
N THR A 65 -20.59 7.57 -1.51
CA THR A 65 -19.73 6.40 -1.27
C THR A 65 -19.34 6.20 0.20
N GLU A 66 -19.67 7.12 1.10
CA GLU A 66 -19.15 7.10 2.48
C GLU A 66 -19.52 5.83 3.23
N LYS A 67 -20.76 5.40 3.17
CA LYS A 67 -21.24 4.22 3.90
C LYS A 67 -20.56 2.93 3.43
N ASP A 68 -20.36 2.81 2.12
CA ASP A 68 -19.72 1.63 1.54
C ASP A 68 -18.22 1.60 1.85
N ASP A 69 -17.54 2.74 1.76
CA ASP A 69 -16.14 2.86 2.13
C ASP A 69 -15.92 2.50 3.61
N LEU A 70 -16.77 3.02 4.52
CA LEU A 70 -16.68 2.70 5.96
C LEU A 70 -16.85 1.20 6.22
N ALA A 71 -17.81 0.55 5.55
CA ALA A 71 -18.01 -0.90 5.69
C ALA A 71 -16.83 -1.72 5.13
N GLN A 72 -16.08 -1.19 4.15
CA GLN A 72 -14.87 -1.81 3.62
C GLN A 72 -13.68 -1.64 4.59
N TYR A 73 -13.49 -0.44 5.15
CA TYR A 73 -12.49 -0.18 6.21
C TYR A 73 -12.73 -1.07 7.44
N GLU A 74 -13.97 -1.12 7.93
CA GLU A 74 -14.33 -1.94 9.09
C GLU A 74 -13.97 -3.41 8.87
N ALA A 75 -14.41 -3.99 7.75
CA ALA A 75 -14.13 -5.39 7.44
C ALA A 75 -12.63 -5.68 7.38
N PHE A 76 -11.86 -4.82 6.71
CA PHE A 76 -10.41 -4.96 6.57
C PHE A 76 -9.68 -4.88 7.92
N PHE A 77 -9.88 -3.79 8.64
CA PHE A 77 -9.15 -3.56 9.89
C PHE A 77 -9.56 -4.53 11.00
N LYS A 78 -10.84 -4.90 11.08
CA LYS A 78 -11.32 -5.88 12.05
C LYS A 78 -10.66 -7.24 11.80
N THR A 79 -10.69 -7.73 10.57
CA THR A 79 -10.08 -9.04 10.24
C THR A 79 -8.60 -9.05 10.58
N LEU A 80 -7.82 -8.06 10.12
CA LEU A 80 -6.38 -8.01 10.40
C LEU A 80 -6.07 -7.74 11.87
N GLY A 81 -6.91 -6.99 12.57
CA GLY A 81 -6.76 -6.71 13.99
C GLY A 81 -7.00 -7.94 14.86
N GLU A 82 -7.96 -8.78 14.52
CA GLU A 82 -8.29 -10.00 15.26
C GLU A 82 -7.21 -11.09 15.14
N ILE A 83 -6.38 -11.06 14.11
CA ILE A 83 -5.28 -12.01 13.92
C ILE A 83 -4.13 -11.80 14.94
N LYS A 84 -4.01 -10.60 15.51
CA LYS A 84 -3.05 -10.24 16.58
C LYS A 84 -1.56 -10.34 16.19
N ILE A 85 -1.23 -10.23 14.92
CA ILE A 85 0.16 -10.08 14.45
C ILE A 85 0.40 -8.64 13.98
N PRO A 86 1.65 -8.14 13.93
CA PRO A 86 1.94 -6.82 13.41
C PRO A 86 1.49 -6.66 11.96
N VAL A 87 0.80 -5.57 11.67
CA VAL A 87 0.38 -5.18 10.32
C VAL A 87 0.89 -3.76 10.07
N TYR A 88 1.70 -3.61 9.04
CA TYR A 88 2.14 -2.30 8.54
C TYR A 88 1.41 -2.01 7.24
N TYR A 89 0.82 -0.82 7.15
CA TYR A 89 0.01 -0.48 5.98
C TYR A 89 0.19 0.96 5.54
N ILE A 90 -0.09 1.20 4.27
CA ILE A 90 -0.19 2.51 3.63
C ILE A 90 -1.50 2.59 2.86
N PRO A 91 -2.02 3.80 2.53
CA PRO A 91 -3.17 3.92 1.65
C PRO A 91 -2.81 3.66 0.19
N GLY A 92 -3.77 3.19 -0.60
CA GLY A 92 -3.71 3.20 -2.05
C GLY A 92 -4.30 4.47 -2.66
N LYS A 93 -4.34 4.53 -3.99
CA LYS A 93 -4.91 5.66 -4.74
C LYS A 93 -6.37 5.93 -4.39
N TYR A 94 -7.15 4.89 -4.16
CA TYR A 94 -8.60 4.98 -3.96
C TYR A 94 -9.02 5.12 -2.50
N ASP A 95 -8.09 5.13 -1.55
CA ASP A 95 -8.36 5.30 -0.12
C ASP A 95 -8.62 6.78 0.24
N ALA A 96 -9.33 7.49 -0.62
CA ALA A 96 -9.76 8.87 -0.48
C ALA A 96 -11.21 8.95 0.07
N PRO A 97 -11.67 10.08 0.57
CA PRO A 97 -10.90 11.29 0.92
C PRO A 97 -9.84 11.03 2.00
N VAL A 98 -8.74 11.77 1.98
CA VAL A 98 -7.65 11.60 2.95
C VAL A 98 -8.12 11.72 4.40
N ALA A 99 -9.05 12.64 4.67
CA ALA A 99 -9.61 12.85 6.01
C ALA A 99 -10.33 11.61 6.54
N ARG A 100 -11.08 10.90 5.68
CA ARG A 100 -11.74 9.64 6.02
C ARG A 100 -10.73 8.55 6.31
N TYR A 101 -9.75 8.36 5.42
CA TYR A 101 -8.68 7.39 5.61
C TYR A 101 -7.95 7.60 6.94
N LEU A 102 -7.52 8.83 7.23
CA LEU A 102 -6.80 9.13 8.47
C LEU A 102 -7.64 8.91 9.71
N ARG A 103 -8.94 9.24 9.67
CA ARG A 103 -9.88 8.99 10.77
C ARG A 103 -10.00 7.50 11.06
N GLU A 104 -10.22 6.68 10.03
CA GLU A 104 -10.34 5.22 10.19
C GLU A 104 -9.02 4.58 10.63
N ALA A 105 -7.91 4.95 10.01
CA ALA A 105 -6.58 4.50 10.40
C ALA A 105 -6.32 4.76 11.89
N TYR A 106 -6.55 5.98 12.35
CA TYR A 106 -6.36 6.37 13.76
C TYR A 106 -7.28 5.60 14.72
N ASN A 107 -8.56 5.48 14.40
CA ASN A 107 -9.52 4.77 15.23
C ASN A 107 -9.15 3.30 15.41
N TYR A 108 -8.78 2.62 14.30
CA TYR A 108 -8.43 1.21 14.36
C TYR A 108 -7.06 0.94 14.98
N GLU A 109 -6.09 1.86 14.88
CA GLU A 109 -4.83 1.73 15.62
C GLU A 109 -5.00 1.83 17.14
N ILE A 110 -6.00 2.59 17.62
CA ILE A 110 -6.34 2.62 19.05
C ILE A 110 -6.90 1.27 19.50
N VAL A 111 -7.79 0.67 18.70
CA VAL A 111 -8.45 -0.61 19.03
C VAL A 111 -7.49 -1.78 18.86
N TYR A 112 -6.66 -1.76 17.82
CA TYR A 112 -5.70 -2.80 17.47
C TYR A 112 -4.27 -2.25 17.39
N PRO A 113 -3.56 -2.10 18.52
CA PRO A 113 -2.27 -1.43 18.57
C PRO A 113 -1.16 -2.07 17.73
N GLN A 114 -1.34 -3.31 17.28
CA GLN A 114 -0.40 -3.99 16.38
C GLN A 114 -0.56 -3.60 14.90
N ILE A 115 -1.65 -2.93 14.52
CA ILE A 115 -1.83 -2.34 13.19
C ILE A 115 -1.17 -0.96 13.18
N ARG A 116 -0.33 -0.65 12.21
CA ARG A 116 0.43 0.59 12.14
C ARG A 116 0.39 1.21 10.75
N ASN A 117 -0.16 2.41 10.66
CA ASN A 117 -0.03 3.24 9.48
C ASN A 117 1.40 3.77 9.37
N VAL A 118 2.09 3.42 8.28
CA VAL A 118 3.46 3.89 8.01
C VAL A 118 3.51 4.88 6.83
N HIS A 119 2.35 5.35 6.37
CA HIS A 119 2.27 6.41 5.37
C HIS A 119 2.78 7.73 5.93
N LYS A 120 3.81 8.31 5.29
CA LYS A 120 4.48 9.55 5.74
C LYS A 120 5.09 9.43 7.15
N SER A 121 5.35 8.20 7.61
CA SER A 121 5.80 7.88 8.96
C SER A 121 6.67 6.63 8.93
N PHE A 122 7.10 6.17 10.09
CA PHE A 122 7.82 4.91 10.24
C PHE A 122 7.42 4.17 11.51
N SER A 123 7.72 2.89 11.55
CA SER A 123 7.57 2.05 12.74
C SER A 123 8.76 1.11 12.88
N LEU A 124 9.03 0.68 14.11
CA LEU A 124 10.08 -0.29 14.41
C LEU A 124 9.46 -1.68 14.59
N TYR A 125 10.08 -2.68 13.99
CA TYR A 125 9.74 -4.06 14.22
C TYR A 125 10.92 -4.81 14.86
N ARG A 126 10.70 -5.33 16.10
CA ARG A 126 11.69 -6.08 16.88
C ARG A 126 13.03 -5.36 17.04
N ASN A 127 13.04 -4.04 17.09
CA ASN A 127 14.25 -3.19 17.16
C ASN A 127 15.33 -3.52 16.10
N HIS A 128 14.94 -4.13 14.99
CA HIS A 128 15.83 -4.56 13.92
C HIS A 128 15.42 -4.01 12.56
N TYR A 129 14.12 -3.96 12.28
CA TYR A 129 13.60 -3.43 11.03
C TYR A 129 12.96 -2.07 11.25
N ILE A 130 13.25 -1.13 10.34
CA ILE A 130 12.48 0.09 10.17
C ILE A 130 11.53 -0.15 8.99
N VAL A 131 10.23 0.01 9.23
CA VAL A 131 9.21 -0.05 8.20
C VAL A 131 8.68 1.35 7.98
N THR A 132 8.75 1.85 6.75
CA THR A 132 8.27 3.17 6.35
C THR A 132 7.58 3.08 5.00
N GLY A 133 6.86 4.13 4.60
CA GLY A 133 6.26 4.10 3.28
C GLY A 133 5.54 5.38 2.87
N PHE A 134 5.15 5.39 1.61
CA PHE A 134 4.37 6.46 1.03
C PHE A 134 3.26 5.88 0.14
N GLY A 135 2.01 6.04 0.57
CA GLY A 135 0.84 5.55 -0.15
C GLY A 135 0.26 6.58 -1.12
N GLY A 136 -0.74 6.14 -1.89
CA GLY A 136 -1.34 6.94 -2.95
C GLY A 136 -0.53 6.92 -4.26
N GLU A 137 -1.10 7.50 -5.30
CA GLU A 137 -0.44 7.67 -6.61
C GLU A 137 0.64 8.77 -6.50
N ILE A 138 1.89 8.44 -6.84
CA ILE A 138 2.98 9.42 -6.96
C ILE A 138 3.05 9.85 -8.41
N SER A 139 2.78 11.12 -8.69
CA SER A 139 2.60 11.63 -10.04
C SER A 139 3.00 13.10 -10.14
N GLU A 140 3.45 13.54 -11.31
CA GLU A 140 3.70 14.96 -11.62
C GLU A 140 2.39 15.77 -11.85
N LYS A 141 1.24 15.10 -11.87
CA LYS A 141 -0.05 15.75 -11.95
C LYS A 141 -0.35 16.55 -10.68
N LYS A 142 -1.38 17.42 -10.77
CA LYS A 142 -1.86 18.22 -9.64
C LYS A 142 -2.22 17.30 -8.44
N ARG A 143 -1.83 17.75 -7.24
CA ARG A 143 -2.21 17.11 -5.97
C ARG A 143 -3.73 16.99 -5.86
N GLU A 144 -4.18 15.84 -5.38
CA GLU A 144 -5.59 15.54 -5.15
C GLU A 144 -5.73 14.57 -3.96
N GLU A 145 -6.68 14.80 -3.06
CA GLU A 145 -6.88 13.95 -1.88
C GLU A 145 -8.35 13.72 -1.52
N ASP A 146 -9.27 14.36 -2.25
CA ASP A 146 -10.71 14.22 -1.98
C ASP A 146 -11.31 13.03 -2.75
N PHE A 147 -10.95 12.87 -4.01
CA PHE A 147 -11.46 11.79 -4.87
C PHE A 147 -10.51 10.63 -5.01
N VAL A 148 -9.21 10.93 -5.15
CA VAL A 148 -8.11 9.97 -5.22
C VAL A 148 -6.93 10.52 -4.44
N LEU A 149 -6.10 9.65 -3.85
CA LEU A 149 -4.87 10.11 -3.21
C LEU A 149 -3.78 10.22 -4.27
N ARG A 150 -3.38 11.46 -4.60
CA ARG A 150 -2.33 11.77 -5.58
C ARG A 150 -1.38 12.80 -5.01
N TYR A 151 -0.09 12.51 -5.09
CA TYR A 151 0.95 13.30 -4.47
C TYR A 151 2.08 13.65 -5.45
N PRO A 152 2.55 14.92 -5.46
CA PRO A 152 3.69 15.34 -6.26
C PRO A 152 5.03 14.90 -5.63
N ARG A 153 6.08 14.86 -6.45
CA ARG A 153 7.44 14.47 -6.06
C ARG A 153 7.94 15.15 -4.77
N TRP A 154 7.80 16.47 -4.68
CA TRP A 154 8.33 17.24 -3.56
C TRP A 154 7.73 16.83 -2.21
N GLU A 155 6.46 16.40 -2.19
CA GLU A 155 5.79 15.96 -0.97
C GLU A 155 6.35 14.62 -0.47
N VAL A 156 6.59 13.69 -1.40
CA VAL A 156 7.24 12.40 -1.08
C VAL A 156 8.63 12.63 -0.52
N GLU A 157 9.44 13.46 -1.19
CA GLU A 157 10.79 13.80 -0.75
C GLU A 157 10.81 14.47 0.62
N TYR A 158 9.87 15.37 0.88
CA TYR A 158 9.75 16.06 2.17
C TYR A 158 9.46 15.07 3.32
N HIS A 159 8.49 14.19 3.16
CA HIS A 159 8.08 13.25 4.20
C HIS A 159 9.08 12.12 4.44
N LEU A 160 9.70 11.60 3.39
CA LEU A 160 10.68 10.53 3.51
C LEU A 160 12.09 11.02 3.86
N LYS A 161 12.32 12.34 3.93
CA LYS A 161 13.60 12.92 4.31
C LYS A 161 14.11 12.42 5.68
N ILE A 162 13.21 12.13 6.60
CA ILE A 162 13.54 11.61 7.94
C ILE A 162 14.36 10.31 7.89
N ILE A 163 14.23 9.52 6.83
CA ILE A 163 14.96 8.25 6.69
C ILE A 163 16.48 8.47 6.71
N ARG A 164 16.96 9.63 6.21
CA ARG A 164 18.39 9.97 6.24
C ARG A 164 18.96 10.08 7.65
N ASP A 165 18.11 10.51 8.59
CA ASP A 165 18.51 10.73 9.97
C ASP A 165 18.39 9.46 10.82
N LEU A 166 17.66 8.48 10.30
CA LEU A 166 17.59 7.13 10.86
C LEU A 166 18.77 6.32 10.34
N LYS A 167 19.46 5.61 11.23
CA LYS A 167 20.51 4.64 10.86
C LYS A 167 19.93 3.23 10.97
N PRO A 168 19.11 2.80 10.01
CA PRO A 168 18.47 1.50 10.08
C PRO A 168 19.48 0.40 9.92
N MET A 169 19.31 -0.69 10.66
CA MET A 169 20.02 -1.93 10.39
C MET A 169 19.43 -2.63 9.16
N GLU A 170 18.10 -2.68 9.11
CA GLU A 170 17.34 -3.23 7.99
C GLU A 170 16.15 -2.31 7.68
N LEU A 171 16.06 -1.87 6.44
CA LEU A 171 14.99 -0.95 5.99
C LEU A 171 14.01 -1.69 5.08
N VAL A 172 12.72 -1.55 5.38
CA VAL A 172 11.62 -1.96 4.52
C VAL A 172 10.87 -0.72 4.08
N MET A 173 10.77 -0.48 2.78
CA MET A 173 10.01 0.63 2.22
C MET A 173 8.75 0.11 1.53
N MET A 174 7.64 0.78 1.76
CA MET A 174 6.35 0.47 1.14
C MET A 174 5.90 1.62 0.27
N PHE A 175 5.52 1.32 -0.98
CA PHE A 175 4.95 2.30 -1.90
C PHE A 175 3.69 1.74 -2.56
N TYR A 176 2.68 2.57 -2.75
CA TYR A 176 1.56 2.15 -3.60
C TYR A 176 1.94 2.17 -5.08
N THR A 177 2.63 3.22 -5.51
CA THR A 177 3.15 3.35 -6.88
C THR A 177 4.46 2.56 -7.03
N PRO A 178 4.64 1.75 -8.08
CA PRO A 178 5.88 1.00 -8.31
C PRO A 178 7.01 1.91 -8.79
N PRO A 179 8.29 1.46 -8.75
CA PRO A 179 9.40 2.13 -9.42
C PRO A 179 9.20 2.11 -10.93
N TYR A 180 9.73 3.13 -11.62
CA TYR A 180 9.60 3.30 -13.06
C TYR A 180 10.57 2.42 -13.84
N GLY A 181 10.13 1.97 -15.02
CA GLY A 181 11.00 1.40 -16.07
C GLY A 181 11.33 -0.08 -15.91
N GLY A 182 10.73 -0.77 -14.93
CA GLY A 182 10.87 -2.19 -14.74
C GLY A 182 9.70 -3.01 -15.33
N LYS A 183 9.66 -4.28 -14.97
CA LYS A 183 8.53 -5.16 -15.33
C LYS A 183 7.36 -5.06 -14.35
N LEU A 184 7.60 -4.59 -13.12
CA LEU A 184 6.57 -4.47 -12.09
C LEU A 184 5.62 -3.28 -12.30
N ASP A 185 6.02 -2.30 -13.09
CA ASP A 185 5.21 -1.12 -13.42
C ASP A 185 4.57 -1.19 -14.81
N LEU A 186 4.74 -2.30 -15.52
CA LEU A 186 4.24 -2.46 -16.89
C LEU A 186 2.79 -2.95 -16.87
N VAL A 187 1.86 -2.11 -17.33
CA VAL A 187 0.46 -2.46 -17.54
C VAL A 187 0.14 -2.38 -19.04
N GLY A 188 -0.07 -3.51 -19.68
CA GLY A 188 -0.07 -3.60 -21.13
C GLY A 188 1.30 -3.18 -21.70
N ASN A 189 1.32 -2.08 -22.45
CA ASN A 189 2.55 -1.50 -23.03
C ASN A 189 2.93 -0.15 -22.40
N GLN A 190 2.37 0.19 -21.23
CA GLN A 190 2.60 1.47 -20.58
C GLN A 190 3.26 1.28 -19.21
N HIS A 191 4.26 2.08 -18.93
CA HIS A 191 4.85 2.19 -17.61
C HIS A 191 4.00 3.12 -16.74
N ILE A 192 3.52 2.61 -15.59
CA ILE A 192 2.71 3.35 -14.62
C ILE A 192 3.50 3.72 -13.37
N GLY A 193 4.77 3.37 -13.31
CA GLY A 193 5.64 3.61 -12.18
C GLY A 193 6.09 5.07 -12.05
N SER A 194 6.78 5.35 -10.95
CA SER A 194 7.32 6.66 -10.65
C SER A 194 8.84 6.64 -10.53
N GLN A 195 9.50 7.56 -11.23
CA GLN A 195 10.95 7.79 -11.11
C GLN A 195 11.33 8.15 -9.68
N VAL A 196 10.44 8.83 -8.94
CA VAL A 196 10.65 9.16 -7.53
C VAL A 196 10.84 7.91 -6.68
N VAL A 197 10.02 6.88 -6.89
CA VAL A 197 10.13 5.61 -6.14
C VAL A 197 11.42 4.89 -6.50
N GLU A 198 11.80 4.87 -7.77
CA GLU A 198 13.06 4.30 -8.22
C GLU A 198 14.26 5.02 -7.59
N ASP A 199 14.25 6.37 -7.61
CA ASP A 199 15.28 7.20 -7.00
C ASP A 199 15.41 6.94 -5.49
N PHE A 200 14.29 6.78 -4.77
CA PHE A 200 14.29 6.45 -3.35
C PHE A 200 14.89 5.07 -3.08
N ILE A 201 14.50 4.05 -3.85
CA ILE A 201 15.06 2.71 -3.70
C ILE A 201 16.57 2.74 -3.93
N LYS A 202 17.05 3.41 -4.98
CA LYS A 202 18.49 3.54 -5.27
C LYS A 202 19.25 4.35 -4.23
N THR A 203 18.62 5.35 -3.62
CA THR A 203 19.28 6.26 -2.67
C THR A 203 19.38 5.66 -1.27
N TYR A 204 18.32 4.98 -0.81
CA TYR A 204 18.23 4.47 0.55
C TYR A 204 18.56 2.98 0.66
N ASP A 205 18.65 2.29 -0.48
CA ASP A 205 19.02 0.87 -0.59
C ASP A 205 18.31 -0.03 0.45
N PRO A 206 16.96 0.02 0.52
CA PRO A 206 16.24 -0.80 1.47
C PRO A 206 16.48 -2.28 1.18
N THR A 207 16.46 -3.12 2.19
CA THR A 207 16.53 -4.58 1.99
C THR A 207 15.32 -5.08 1.21
N TRP A 208 14.15 -4.50 1.50
CA TRP A 208 12.88 -4.85 0.88
C TRP A 208 12.09 -3.60 0.47
N SER A 209 11.47 -3.65 -0.69
CA SER A 209 10.45 -2.70 -1.08
C SER A 209 9.18 -3.46 -1.49
N VAL A 210 8.04 -3.14 -0.87
CA VAL A 210 6.74 -3.73 -1.22
C VAL A 210 5.91 -2.68 -1.95
N VAL A 211 5.44 -3.00 -3.15
CA VAL A 211 4.69 -2.05 -3.98
C VAL A 211 3.27 -2.55 -4.24
N GLY A 212 2.29 -1.63 -4.17
CA GLY A 212 0.88 -1.93 -4.41
C GLY A 212 0.44 -1.36 -5.75
N THR A 213 0.43 -2.14 -6.80
CA THR A 213 0.06 -1.69 -8.15
C THR A 213 -0.92 -2.64 -8.81
N GLY A 214 -1.62 -2.18 -9.84
CA GLY A 214 -2.44 -3.02 -10.71
C GLY A 214 -1.66 -3.88 -11.72
N ALA A 215 -0.30 -3.87 -11.69
CA ALA A 215 0.54 -4.73 -12.52
C ALA A 215 0.53 -6.19 -12.02
N GLN A 216 1.12 -7.08 -12.80
CA GLN A 216 1.23 -8.49 -12.44
C GLN A 216 2.11 -8.72 -11.21
N PRO A 217 1.79 -9.73 -10.37
CA PRO A 217 2.65 -10.09 -9.24
C PRO A 217 4.04 -10.51 -9.72
N GLY A 218 5.05 -10.14 -8.95
CA GLY A 218 6.43 -10.47 -9.30
C GLY A 218 7.47 -9.83 -8.39
N GLU A 219 8.71 -10.19 -8.65
CA GLU A 219 9.90 -9.66 -7.99
C GLU A 219 10.85 -9.05 -9.01
N GLU A 220 11.49 -7.95 -8.62
CA GLU A 220 12.56 -7.30 -9.35
C GLU A 220 13.67 -6.85 -8.40
N ILE A 221 14.93 -6.91 -8.84
CA ILE A 221 16.06 -6.45 -8.05
C ILE A 221 16.53 -5.09 -8.57
N ILE A 222 16.51 -4.07 -7.71
CA ILE A 222 17.04 -2.74 -8.00
C ILE A 222 18.22 -2.48 -7.05
N GLY A 223 19.44 -2.46 -7.57
CA GLY A 223 20.63 -2.46 -6.71
C GLY A 223 20.71 -3.73 -5.86
N THR A 224 20.62 -3.59 -4.55
CA THR A 224 20.54 -4.73 -3.61
C THR A 224 19.13 -4.93 -3.03
N THR A 225 18.18 -4.10 -3.42
CA THR A 225 16.79 -4.11 -2.96
C THR A 225 15.96 -5.15 -3.70
N HIS A 226 15.27 -6.00 -2.95
CA HIS A 226 14.18 -6.84 -3.46
C HIS A 226 12.88 -6.05 -3.53
N VAL A 227 12.41 -5.74 -4.72
CA VAL A 227 11.13 -5.05 -4.97
C VAL A 227 10.06 -6.09 -5.27
N ILE A 228 9.01 -6.12 -4.45
CA ILE A 228 7.94 -7.12 -4.50
C ILE A 228 6.61 -6.47 -4.83
N ASN A 229 5.99 -6.91 -5.90
CA ASN A 229 4.58 -6.66 -6.16
C ASN A 229 3.79 -7.93 -5.82
N PRO A 230 2.96 -7.94 -4.77
CA PRO A 230 2.20 -9.12 -4.39
C PRO A 230 1.03 -9.43 -5.33
N GLY A 231 0.67 -8.52 -6.23
CA GLY A 231 -0.54 -8.57 -7.02
C GLY A 231 -1.76 -8.01 -6.27
N SER A 232 -2.95 -8.39 -6.71
CA SER A 232 -4.23 -7.93 -6.17
C SER A 232 -4.83 -8.93 -5.21
N LEU A 233 -4.99 -8.55 -3.94
CA LEU A 233 -5.68 -9.37 -2.94
C LEU A 233 -7.15 -9.60 -3.32
N LYS A 234 -7.79 -8.66 -4.01
CA LYS A 234 -9.14 -8.84 -4.55
C LYS A 234 -9.24 -10.09 -5.44
N ASP A 235 -8.16 -10.40 -6.15
CA ASP A 235 -8.04 -11.58 -7.01
C ASP A 235 -7.38 -12.77 -6.29
N GLY A 236 -7.26 -12.68 -4.97
CA GLY A 236 -6.67 -13.69 -4.10
C GLY A 236 -5.13 -13.71 -4.09
N GLN A 237 -4.45 -12.83 -4.83
CA GLN A 237 -2.99 -12.85 -5.00
C GLN A 237 -2.26 -12.33 -3.75
N TYR A 238 -1.12 -12.96 -3.45
CA TYR A 238 -0.25 -12.58 -2.32
C TYR A 238 1.21 -13.01 -2.56
N ALA A 239 2.13 -12.51 -1.73
CA ALA A 239 3.50 -12.99 -1.67
C ALA A 239 3.92 -13.27 -0.22
N VAL A 240 4.60 -14.39 0.02
CA VAL A 240 5.24 -14.71 1.30
C VAL A 240 6.73 -14.46 1.18
N ILE A 241 7.25 -13.60 2.06
CA ILE A 241 8.64 -13.15 2.09
C ILE A 241 9.35 -13.79 3.28
N GLN A 242 10.43 -14.51 3.05
CA GLN A 242 11.34 -14.97 4.09
C GLN A 242 12.42 -13.91 4.32
N LEU A 243 12.17 -12.95 5.22
CA LEU A 243 12.96 -11.73 5.37
C LEU A 243 14.48 -11.99 5.51
N ARG A 244 14.89 -12.97 6.31
CA ARG A 244 16.31 -13.26 6.53
C ARG A 244 16.99 -14.07 5.42
N LYS A 245 16.21 -14.89 4.70
CA LYS A 245 16.74 -15.72 3.62
C LYS A 245 16.74 -15.01 2.26
N ARG A 246 16.04 -13.88 2.18
CA ARG A 246 15.81 -13.15 0.93
C ARG A 246 15.13 -14.02 -0.14
N GLU A 247 14.14 -14.78 0.28
CA GLU A 247 13.34 -15.66 -0.59
C GLU A 247 11.90 -15.14 -0.64
N VAL A 248 11.29 -15.21 -1.82
CA VAL A 248 9.90 -14.82 -2.05
C VAL A 248 9.14 -15.96 -2.72
N ARG A 249 7.92 -16.21 -2.28
CA ARG A 249 6.99 -17.14 -2.91
C ARG A 249 5.66 -16.44 -3.16
N PHE A 250 5.22 -16.46 -4.38
CA PHE A 250 3.90 -15.97 -4.80
C PHE A 250 2.86 -17.07 -4.70
N GLY A 251 1.61 -16.69 -4.44
CA GLY A 251 0.48 -17.60 -4.33
C GLY A 251 -0.86 -16.94 -4.59
N THR A 252 -1.88 -17.77 -4.62
CA THR A 252 -3.30 -17.36 -4.69
C THR A 252 -4.07 -18.09 -3.60
N LEU A 253 -5.01 -17.36 -2.93
CA LEU A 253 -5.91 -17.88 -1.89
C LEU A 253 -6.84 -18.97 -2.44
#